data_76f35e0cef1415fb77adaa92cae71836
#
_entry.id   76f35e0cef1415fb77adaa92cae71836
#
_cell.length_a   1.000
_cell.length_b   1.000
_cell.length_c   1.000
_cell.angle_alpha   90.00
_cell.angle_beta   90.00
_cell.angle_gamma   90.00
#
_symmetry.space_group_name_H-M   'P 1'
#
loop_
_entity.id
_entity.type
_entity.pdbx_description
1 polymer ?
#
loop_
_entity_poly.entity_id
_entity_poly.type
_entity_poly.pdbx_seq_one_letter_code
_entity_poly.pdbx_strand_id
1 'polypeptide(L)'
;PEYDMDGKRKETGRNATIIYSGGDDIFLVGEWKDVIELAIDLKNKLKQYTQNTLTLSGGIGIYDDSYPIRAIAEEVGEQEDFSKRLPGKNAVTVLEDGEKHTEAGLNGKISDGTYKWDTFENEVIGEKYRVLSEYLENFEDKGNAFLYRMLELIRNQKEKINFARFVYLIARLEPGERESSERKAMYRNFSEHMCKWIRSEQDCRQLKTAISLYVYA
;
A
#
# COMPACT_ATOMS: atom_id res chain seq x y z
N PRO A 1 -11.09 -10.16 7.85
CA PRO A 1 -12.24 -9.28 8.12
C PRO A 1 -13.50 -9.83 7.45
N GLU A 2 -14.65 -9.42 7.95
CA GLU A 2 -15.93 -9.73 7.28
C GLU A 2 -16.13 -8.88 6.02
N TYR A 3 -15.27 -7.89 5.82
CA TYR A 3 -15.27 -6.96 4.70
C TYR A 3 -13.91 -6.97 4.02
N ASP A 4 -13.91 -6.81 2.70
CA ASP A 4 -12.70 -6.67 1.90
C ASP A 4 -12.12 -5.24 1.99
N MET A 5 -10.98 -5.02 1.31
CA MET A 5 -10.31 -3.71 1.27
C MET A 5 -11.20 -2.61 0.64
N ASP A 6 -12.14 -3.00 -0.21
CA ASP A 6 -13.10 -2.09 -0.86
C ASP A 6 -14.35 -1.85 0.00
N GLY A 7 -14.41 -2.42 1.21
CA GLY A 7 -15.52 -2.28 2.16
C GLY A 7 -16.74 -3.13 1.83
N LYS A 8 -16.63 -4.08 0.89
CA LYS A 8 -17.70 -5.03 0.55
C LYS A 8 -17.63 -6.25 1.47
N ARG A 9 -18.79 -6.77 1.85
CA ARG A 9 -18.85 -7.99 2.66
C ARG A 9 -18.37 -9.20 1.87
N LYS A 10 -17.44 -9.94 2.44
CA LYS A 10 -16.90 -11.17 1.84
C LYS A 10 -17.84 -12.35 2.14
N GLU A 11 -18.41 -12.93 1.08
CA GLU A 11 -19.31 -14.10 1.18
C GLU A 11 -18.56 -15.42 1.01
N THR A 12 -17.35 -15.38 0.43
CA THR A 12 -16.51 -16.56 0.14
C THR A 12 -15.17 -16.49 0.88
N GLY A 13 -14.47 -17.62 0.95
CA GLY A 13 -13.09 -17.67 1.47
C GLY A 13 -12.13 -16.83 0.63
N ARG A 14 -10.91 -16.62 1.15
CA ARG A 14 -9.85 -15.90 0.45
C ARG A 14 -9.12 -16.79 -0.55
N ASN A 15 -8.74 -16.23 -1.68
CA ASN A 15 -7.89 -16.87 -2.67
C ASN A 15 -6.42 -16.78 -2.25
N ALA A 16 -6.06 -17.54 -1.23
CA ALA A 16 -4.71 -17.59 -0.68
C ALA A 16 -4.36 -19.00 -0.24
N THR A 17 -3.11 -19.40 -0.45
CA THR A 17 -2.57 -20.70 -0.10
C THR A 17 -1.42 -20.57 0.88
N ILE A 18 -1.42 -21.40 1.91
CA ILE A 18 -0.29 -21.53 2.83
C ILE A 18 0.74 -22.43 2.18
N ILE A 19 1.89 -21.87 1.82
CA ILE A 19 3.01 -22.65 1.26
C ILE A 19 3.81 -23.27 2.39
N TYR A 20 4.02 -22.53 3.47
CA TYR A 20 4.74 -22.98 4.65
C TYR A 20 4.09 -22.43 5.91
N SER A 21 3.99 -23.26 6.92
CA SER A 21 3.61 -22.87 8.29
C SER A 21 4.38 -23.77 9.26
N GLY A 22 5.29 -23.19 10.03
CA GLY A 22 6.10 -23.95 10.98
C GLY A 22 6.70 -23.05 12.05
N GLY A 23 6.55 -23.43 13.30
CA GLY A 23 6.97 -22.60 14.42
C GLY A 23 6.19 -21.29 14.48
N ASP A 24 6.90 -20.19 14.42
CA ASP A 24 6.40 -18.81 14.42
C ASP A 24 6.33 -18.17 13.02
N ASP A 25 6.78 -18.88 11.98
CA ASP A 25 6.83 -18.36 10.61
C ASP A 25 5.69 -18.93 9.74
N ILE A 26 5.12 -18.06 8.89
CA ILE A 26 4.10 -18.41 7.91
C ILE A 26 4.46 -17.76 6.57
N PHE A 27 4.45 -18.55 5.49
CA PHE A 27 4.58 -18.07 4.13
C PHE A 27 3.31 -18.36 3.33
N LEU A 28 2.71 -17.29 2.78
CA LEU A 28 1.44 -17.31 2.06
C LEU A 28 1.63 -16.78 0.65
N VAL A 29 0.89 -17.37 -0.30
CA VAL A 29 0.78 -16.87 -1.68
C VAL A 29 -0.68 -16.86 -2.10
N GLY A 30 -1.09 -15.85 -2.84
CA GLY A 30 -2.47 -15.73 -3.31
C GLY A 30 -2.74 -14.43 -4.04
N GLU A 31 -4.00 -14.15 -4.26
CA GLU A 31 -4.44 -12.88 -4.80
C GLU A 31 -4.07 -11.75 -3.82
N TRP A 32 -3.51 -10.67 -4.32
CA TRP A 32 -2.85 -9.66 -3.51
C TRP A 32 -3.76 -8.99 -2.44
N LYS A 33 -5.03 -8.70 -2.80
CA LYS A 33 -6.00 -8.16 -1.82
C LYS A 33 -6.27 -9.18 -0.71
N ASP A 34 -6.50 -10.43 -1.10
CA ASP A 34 -6.78 -11.51 -0.17
C ASP A 34 -5.61 -11.80 0.78
N VAL A 35 -4.37 -11.71 0.28
CA VAL A 35 -3.16 -11.87 1.11
C VAL A 35 -3.01 -10.72 2.10
N ILE A 36 -3.22 -9.46 1.67
CA ILE A 36 -3.17 -8.30 2.59
C ILE A 36 -4.24 -8.42 3.68
N GLU A 37 -5.48 -8.73 3.31
CA GLU A 37 -6.57 -8.91 4.25
C GLU A 37 -6.33 -10.06 5.23
N LEU A 38 -5.78 -11.18 4.73
CA LEU A 38 -5.42 -12.31 5.56
C LEU A 38 -4.30 -11.96 6.55
N ALA A 39 -3.31 -11.19 6.12
CA ALA A 39 -2.24 -10.71 6.99
C ALA A 39 -2.76 -9.81 8.12
N ILE A 40 -3.68 -8.90 7.81
CA ILE A 40 -4.37 -8.06 8.80
C ILE A 40 -5.18 -8.92 9.78
N ASP A 41 -5.90 -9.92 9.28
CA ASP A 41 -6.66 -10.83 10.13
C ASP A 41 -5.76 -11.67 11.04
N LEU A 42 -4.68 -12.23 10.51
CA LEU A 42 -3.71 -12.99 11.30
C LEU A 42 -3.15 -12.13 12.44
N LYS A 43 -2.73 -10.90 12.14
CA LYS A 43 -2.26 -9.93 13.15
C LYS A 43 -3.33 -9.69 14.22
N ASN A 44 -4.59 -9.44 13.80
CA ASN A 44 -5.68 -9.15 14.73
C ASN A 44 -6.05 -10.37 15.58
N LYS A 45 -6.08 -11.57 14.99
CA LYS A 45 -6.37 -12.84 15.70
C LYS A 45 -5.24 -13.21 16.64
N LEU A 46 -3.98 -13.04 16.25
CA LEU A 46 -2.83 -13.26 17.15
C LEU A 46 -2.90 -12.32 18.35
N LYS A 47 -3.15 -11.03 18.12
CA LYS A 47 -3.33 -10.02 19.17
C LYS A 47 -4.43 -10.40 20.15
N GLN A 48 -5.57 -10.87 19.64
CA GLN A 48 -6.70 -11.31 20.47
C GLN A 48 -6.37 -12.57 21.26
N TYR A 49 -5.80 -13.59 20.58
CA TYR A 49 -5.47 -14.88 21.20
C TYR A 49 -4.42 -14.73 22.31
N THR A 50 -3.41 -13.91 22.10
CA THR A 50 -2.31 -13.69 23.07
C THR A 50 -2.57 -12.57 24.06
N GLN A 51 -3.77 -11.97 24.06
CA GLN A 51 -4.12 -10.85 24.93
C GLN A 51 -3.10 -9.69 24.83
N ASN A 52 -2.67 -9.36 23.62
CA ASN A 52 -1.68 -8.34 23.27
C ASN A 52 -0.24 -8.61 23.76
N THR A 53 0.10 -9.83 24.16
CA THR A 53 1.47 -10.16 24.61
C THR A 53 2.42 -10.43 23.46
N LEU A 54 1.91 -10.93 22.31
CA LEU A 54 2.71 -11.17 21.10
C LEU A 54 2.31 -10.22 19.98
N THR A 55 3.28 -9.95 19.11
CA THR A 55 3.10 -9.10 17.93
C THR A 55 3.54 -9.84 16.68
N LEU A 56 2.95 -9.49 15.54
CA LEU A 56 3.32 -9.99 14.22
C LEU A 56 4.12 -8.94 13.47
N SER A 57 5.20 -9.37 12.80
CA SER A 57 5.86 -8.57 11.76
C SER A 57 5.81 -9.34 10.46
N GLY A 58 5.76 -8.65 9.32
CA GLY A 58 5.66 -9.32 8.02
C GLY A 58 6.25 -8.51 6.89
N GLY A 59 6.52 -9.20 5.77
CA GLY A 59 6.81 -8.63 4.46
C GLY A 59 5.70 -8.99 3.48
N ILE A 60 5.37 -8.11 2.56
CA ILE A 60 4.37 -8.32 1.50
C ILE A 60 4.92 -7.80 0.18
N GLY A 61 5.08 -8.68 -0.80
CA GLY A 61 5.48 -8.36 -2.16
C GLY A 61 4.39 -8.72 -3.17
N ILE A 62 4.38 -8.04 -4.32
CA ILE A 62 3.55 -8.35 -5.48
C ILE A 62 4.49 -8.71 -6.62
N TYR A 63 4.26 -9.86 -7.26
CA TYR A 63 5.12 -10.43 -8.27
C TYR A 63 4.31 -10.97 -9.44
N ASP A 64 4.94 -11.06 -10.60
CA ASP A 64 4.37 -11.74 -11.75
C ASP A 64 4.28 -13.25 -11.51
N ASP A 65 3.28 -13.92 -12.10
CA ASP A 65 3.04 -15.36 -11.99
C ASP A 65 4.25 -16.23 -12.38
N SER A 66 5.13 -15.72 -13.24
CA SER A 66 6.34 -16.39 -13.70
C SER A 66 7.55 -16.21 -12.77
N TYR A 67 7.44 -15.37 -11.72
CA TYR A 67 8.56 -15.11 -10.85
C TYR A 67 8.86 -16.31 -9.94
N PRO A 68 10.15 -16.71 -9.77
CA PRO A 68 10.48 -17.92 -9.02
C PRO A 68 10.08 -17.82 -7.55
N ILE A 69 9.31 -18.77 -7.06
CA ILE A 69 8.81 -18.80 -5.66
C ILE A 69 9.92 -18.72 -4.61
N ARG A 70 11.10 -19.29 -4.92
CA ARG A 70 12.26 -19.20 -4.03
C ARG A 70 12.75 -17.75 -3.89
N ALA A 71 12.83 -17.02 -5.00
CA ALA A 71 13.24 -15.62 -4.98
C ALA A 71 12.21 -14.75 -4.24
N ILE A 72 10.91 -15.01 -4.45
CA ILE A 72 9.82 -14.37 -3.68
C ILE A 72 10.05 -14.57 -2.17
N ALA A 73 10.31 -15.81 -1.74
CA ALA A 73 10.49 -16.12 -0.33
C ALA A 73 11.72 -15.42 0.27
N GLU A 74 12.82 -15.32 -0.48
CA GLU A 74 14.02 -14.60 -0.07
C GLU A 74 13.75 -13.09 0.07
N GLU A 75 13.14 -12.45 -0.94
CA GLU A 75 12.82 -11.01 -0.95
C GLU A 75 11.79 -10.62 0.11
N VAL A 76 10.73 -11.43 0.29
CA VAL A 76 9.71 -11.19 1.33
C VAL A 76 10.30 -11.40 2.73
N GLY A 77 11.25 -12.33 2.89
CA GLY A 77 12.00 -12.51 4.12
C GLY A 77 12.84 -11.27 4.48
N GLU A 78 13.50 -10.65 3.50
CA GLU A 78 14.22 -9.38 3.70
C GLU A 78 13.26 -8.25 4.11
N GLN A 79 12.09 -8.16 3.50
CA GLN A 79 11.06 -7.19 3.88
C GLN A 79 10.56 -7.41 5.32
N GLU A 80 10.39 -8.65 5.73
CA GLU A 80 10.06 -8.99 7.11
C GLU A 80 11.15 -8.52 8.09
N ASP A 81 12.43 -8.67 7.73
CA ASP A 81 13.54 -8.20 8.53
C ASP A 81 13.52 -6.67 8.72
N PHE A 82 13.13 -5.89 7.69
CA PHE A 82 12.91 -4.45 7.86
C PHE A 82 11.80 -4.15 8.86
N SER A 83 10.72 -4.90 8.81
CA SER A 83 9.61 -4.77 9.75
C SER A 83 10.03 -5.06 11.18
N LYS A 84 10.90 -6.05 11.38
CA LYS A 84 11.45 -6.42 12.70
C LYS A 84 12.41 -5.37 13.29
N ARG A 85 13.01 -4.51 12.44
CA ARG A 85 13.91 -3.41 12.88
C ARG A 85 13.16 -2.20 13.43
N LEU A 86 11.88 -2.05 13.14
CA LEU A 86 11.10 -0.95 13.70
C LEU A 86 11.00 -1.08 15.23
N PRO A 87 11.23 0.00 16.01
CA PRO A 87 11.11 -0.04 17.47
C PRO A 87 9.77 -0.62 17.90
N GLY A 88 9.82 -1.66 18.76
CA GLY A 88 8.63 -2.39 19.21
C GLY A 88 8.05 -3.34 18.16
N LYS A 89 8.75 -3.62 17.04
CA LYS A 89 8.27 -4.54 15.98
C LYS A 89 6.82 -4.23 15.59
N ASN A 90 5.94 -5.21 15.44
CA ASN A 90 4.51 -5.04 15.12
C ASN A 90 4.30 -4.16 13.88
N ALA A 91 4.95 -4.55 12.79
CA ALA A 91 5.07 -3.77 11.58
C ALA A 91 4.97 -4.65 10.34
N VAL A 92 4.72 -4.01 9.21
CA VAL A 92 4.71 -4.63 7.88
C VAL A 92 5.52 -3.79 6.91
N THR A 93 6.29 -4.46 6.04
CA THR A 93 6.95 -3.84 4.89
C THR A 93 6.23 -4.29 3.63
N VAL A 94 5.82 -3.34 2.81
CA VAL A 94 5.01 -3.60 1.61
C VAL A 94 5.67 -2.94 0.41
N LEU A 95 5.84 -3.70 -0.69
CA LEU A 95 6.33 -3.20 -1.97
C LEU A 95 7.59 -2.36 -1.81
N GLU A 96 8.67 -2.98 -1.40
CA GLU A 96 9.93 -2.28 -1.45
C GLU A 96 10.35 -2.10 -2.92
N ASP A 97 10.59 -0.86 -3.33
CA ASP A 97 11.15 -0.59 -4.65
C ASP A 97 12.50 -1.33 -4.73
N GLY A 98 12.60 -2.26 -5.68
CA GLY A 98 13.77 -3.07 -5.94
C GLY A 98 15.02 -2.29 -6.41
N GLU A 99 15.22 -1.07 -5.92
CA GLU A 99 16.54 -0.46 -5.88
C GLU A 99 17.37 -1.36 -4.97
N LYS A 100 18.11 -2.26 -5.63
CA LYS A 100 19.08 -3.16 -5.04
C LYS A 100 19.67 -2.52 -3.80
N HIS A 101 19.37 -3.14 -2.65
CA HIS A 101 19.99 -2.78 -1.39
C HIS A 101 21.52 -2.78 -1.58
N THR A 102 22.07 -1.63 -1.89
CA THR A 102 23.48 -1.43 -1.68
C THR A 102 23.69 -1.55 -0.17
N GLU A 103 24.82 -2.13 0.26
CA GLU A 103 25.18 -2.27 1.68
C GLU A 103 24.99 -0.96 2.50
N ALA A 104 24.92 0.20 1.83
CA ALA A 104 24.55 1.48 2.39
C ALA A 104 23.07 1.55 2.90
N GLY A 105 22.15 0.73 2.37
CA GLY A 105 20.77 0.58 2.88
C GLY A 105 20.70 -0.16 4.21
N LEU A 106 21.69 -0.99 4.53
CA LEU A 106 21.80 -1.70 5.81
C LEU A 106 22.16 -0.78 7.00
N ASN A 107 22.61 0.45 6.75
CA ASN A 107 23.01 1.41 7.77
C ASN A 107 21.81 2.12 8.44
N GLY A 108 20.81 1.37 8.90
CA GLY A 108 19.76 1.87 9.81
C GLY A 108 18.67 2.71 9.19
N LYS A 109 18.61 2.86 7.85
CA LYS A 109 17.44 3.46 7.20
C LYS A 109 16.30 2.45 7.14
N ILE A 110 15.17 2.86 7.67
CA ILE A 110 13.90 2.14 7.53
C ILE A 110 13.45 2.29 6.07
N SER A 111 13.03 1.19 5.44
CA SER A 111 12.45 1.22 4.09
C SER A 111 11.24 2.15 4.02
N ASP A 112 11.07 2.82 2.89
CA ASP A 112 9.92 3.70 2.63
C ASP A 112 8.57 2.95 2.71
N GLY A 113 8.56 1.65 2.44
CA GLY A 113 7.39 0.78 2.52
C GLY A 113 7.13 0.15 3.90
N THR A 114 7.89 0.49 4.94
CA THR A 114 7.73 -0.10 6.28
C THR A 114 6.83 0.75 7.16
N TYR A 115 5.78 0.14 7.71
CA TYR A 115 4.76 0.78 8.53
C TYR A 115 4.44 -0.05 9.78
N LYS A 116 4.01 0.62 10.86
CA LYS A 116 3.25 -0.06 11.90
C LYS A 116 1.93 -0.57 11.32
N TRP A 117 1.44 -1.73 11.80
CA TRP A 117 0.20 -2.29 11.29
C TRP A 117 -0.97 -1.32 11.34
N ASP A 118 -1.11 -0.58 12.46
CA ASP A 118 -2.22 0.36 12.62
C ASP A 118 -2.14 1.53 11.61
N THR A 119 -0.93 2.01 11.30
CA THR A 119 -0.70 3.00 10.25
C THR A 119 -1.00 2.43 8.86
N PHE A 120 -0.53 1.20 8.58
CA PHE A 120 -0.81 0.54 7.31
C PHE A 120 -2.30 0.33 7.09
N GLU A 121 -2.99 -0.26 8.08
CA GLU A 121 -4.42 -0.57 8.00
C GLU A 121 -5.28 0.68 7.88
N ASN A 122 -5.04 1.72 8.70
CA ASN A 122 -5.93 2.87 8.77
C ASN A 122 -5.54 3.98 7.78
N GLU A 123 -4.23 4.27 7.65
CA GLU A 123 -3.78 5.42 6.86
C GLU A 123 -3.44 5.04 5.41
N VAL A 124 -2.70 3.92 5.19
CA VAL A 124 -2.34 3.49 3.83
C VAL A 124 -3.54 2.90 3.12
N ILE A 125 -4.16 1.87 3.70
CA ILE A 125 -5.30 1.17 3.08
C ILE A 125 -6.61 1.94 3.31
N GLY A 126 -6.94 2.25 4.56
CA GLY A 126 -8.22 2.82 4.96
C GLY A 126 -8.45 4.25 4.49
N GLU A 127 -7.39 5.01 4.21
CA GLU A 127 -7.50 6.39 3.76
C GLU A 127 -6.97 6.55 2.32
N LYS A 128 -5.65 6.33 2.09
CA LYS A 128 -5.01 6.64 0.79
C LYS A 128 -5.47 5.72 -0.33
N TYR A 129 -5.42 4.40 -0.12
CA TYR A 129 -5.85 3.43 -1.12
C TYR A 129 -7.34 3.57 -1.43
N ARG A 130 -8.19 3.72 -0.40
CA ARG A 130 -9.65 3.86 -0.58
C ARG A 130 -10.01 5.09 -1.41
N VAL A 131 -9.45 6.27 -1.11
CA VAL A 131 -9.71 7.49 -1.89
C VAL A 131 -9.24 7.34 -3.33
N LEU A 132 -8.11 6.64 -3.56
CA LEU A 132 -7.61 6.35 -4.90
C LEU A 132 -8.56 5.42 -5.66
N SER A 133 -8.93 4.28 -5.08
CA SER A 133 -9.78 3.28 -5.74
C SER A 133 -11.17 3.83 -6.02
N GLU A 134 -11.81 4.52 -5.06
CA GLU A 134 -13.11 5.18 -5.26
C GLU A 134 -13.08 6.16 -6.43
N TYR A 135 -12.00 6.94 -6.58
CA TYR A 135 -11.90 7.87 -7.68
C TYR A 135 -11.62 7.16 -9.01
N LEU A 136 -10.64 6.26 -9.05
CA LEU A 136 -10.16 5.63 -10.29
C LEU A 136 -11.15 4.63 -10.88
N GLU A 137 -11.87 3.88 -10.07
CA GLU A 137 -12.92 2.95 -10.53
C GLU A 137 -14.07 3.66 -11.25
N ASN A 138 -14.34 4.93 -10.90
CA ASN A 138 -15.38 5.72 -11.52
C ASN A 138 -14.92 6.58 -12.71
N PHE A 139 -13.61 6.55 -13.03
CA PHE A 139 -12.99 7.33 -14.11
C PHE A 139 -12.20 6.44 -15.05
N GLU A 140 -12.87 5.57 -15.81
CA GLU A 140 -12.30 4.59 -16.73
C GLU A 140 -11.32 5.15 -17.79
N ASP A 141 -11.36 6.46 -18.05
CA ASP A 141 -10.55 7.11 -19.10
C ASP A 141 -9.08 7.39 -18.68
N LYS A 142 -8.67 7.12 -17.45
CA LYS A 142 -7.33 7.45 -16.94
C LYS A 142 -6.49 6.19 -16.78
N GLY A 143 -5.71 5.88 -17.79
CA GLY A 143 -4.81 4.73 -17.78
C GLY A 143 -3.65 4.86 -16.78
N ASN A 144 -2.92 3.76 -16.58
CA ASN A 144 -1.78 3.64 -15.66
C ASN A 144 -0.70 4.75 -15.83
N ALA A 145 -0.59 5.34 -17.03
CA ALA A 145 0.35 6.44 -17.30
C ALA A 145 0.18 7.64 -16.35
N PHE A 146 -1.06 7.95 -15.95
CA PHE A 146 -1.34 8.99 -14.96
C PHE A 146 -0.77 8.63 -13.58
N LEU A 147 -0.96 7.41 -13.15
CA LEU A 147 -0.48 6.90 -11.86
C LEU A 147 1.06 6.86 -11.79
N TYR A 148 1.71 6.37 -12.85
CA TYR A 148 3.18 6.41 -12.95
C TYR A 148 3.72 7.83 -12.87
N ARG A 149 3.05 8.79 -13.50
CA ARG A 149 3.44 10.19 -13.41
C ARG A 149 3.25 10.78 -12.02
N MET A 150 2.18 10.38 -11.32
CA MET A 150 2.02 10.74 -9.90
C MET A 150 3.17 10.19 -9.04
N LEU A 151 3.52 8.92 -9.21
CA LEU A 151 4.62 8.29 -8.49
C LEU A 151 5.95 9.01 -8.72
N GLU A 152 6.26 9.37 -9.98
CA GLU A 152 7.48 10.12 -10.32
C GLU A 152 7.53 11.47 -9.58
N LEU A 153 6.43 12.21 -9.57
CA LEU A 153 6.35 13.51 -8.92
C LEU A 153 6.43 13.42 -7.39
N ILE A 154 5.85 12.37 -6.80
CA ILE A 154 5.91 12.11 -5.36
C ILE A 154 7.33 11.71 -4.94
N ARG A 155 8.03 10.88 -5.71
CA ARG A 155 9.43 10.51 -5.43
C ARG A 155 10.35 11.72 -5.33
N ASN A 156 10.10 12.73 -6.13
CA ASN A 156 10.90 13.95 -6.21
C ASN A 156 10.23 15.17 -5.55
N GLN A 157 9.36 14.95 -4.56
CA GLN A 157 8.53 16.00 -3.93
C GLN A 157 9.32 17.14 -3.27
N LYS A 158 10.57 16.89 -2.86
CA LYS A 158 11.44 17.90 -2.21
C LYS A 158 11.71 19.10 -3.11
N GLU A 159 11.57 18.93 -4.41
CA GLU A 159 11.67 20.00 -5.38
C GLU A 159 10.33 20.74 -5.50
N LYS A 160 10.31 22.04 -5.20
CA LYS A 160 9.10 22.88 -5.31
C LYS A 160 8.40 22.81 -6.66
N ILE A 161 9.16 22.61 -7.74
CA ILE A 161 8.61 22.47 -9.08
C ILE A 161 7.75 21.22 -9.24
N ASN A 162 8.12 20.11 -8.58
CA ASN A 162 7.37 18.87 -8.66
C ASN A 162 6.07 18.94 -7.85
N PHE A 163 6.06 19.69 -6.75
CA PHE A 163 4.81 20.04 -6.06
C PHE A 163 3.83 20.77 -6.99
N ALA A 164 4.30 21.83 -7.68
CA ALA A 164 3.45 22.57 -8.61
C ALA A 164 2.96 21.71 -9.78
N ARG A 165 3.84 20.83 -10.33
CA ARG A 165 3.48 19.88 -11.39
C ARG A 165 2.45 18.86 -10.91
N PHE A 166 2.57 18.38 -9.68
CA PHE A 166 1.60 17.45 -9.09
C PHE A 166 0.22 18.11 -8.96
N VAL A 167 0.15 19.30 -8.38
CA VAL A 167 -1.11 20.05 -8.26
C VAL A 167 -1.72 20.32 -9.65
N TYR A 168 -0.91 20.71 -10.63
CA TYR A 168 -1.36 20.90 -12.02
C TYR A 168 -1.88 19.59 -12.63
N LEU A 169 -1.21 18.46 -12.38
CA LEU A 169 -1.64 17.14 -12.84
C LEU A 169 -3.03 16.79 -12.30
N ILE A 170 -3.28 17.05 -11.01
CA ILE A 170 -4.58 16.83 -10.39
C ILE A 170 -5.63 17.80 -10.94
N ALA A 171 -5.31 19.08 -11.10
CA ALA A 171 -6.24 20.08 -11.63
C ALA A 171 -6.74 19.74 -13.05
N ARG A 172 -5.91 19.09 -13.88
CA ARG A 172 -6.31 18.64 -15.22
C ARG A 172 -7.37 17.52 -15.23
N LEU A 173 -7.67 16.93 -14.08
CA LEU A 173 -8.72 15.92 -13.94
C LEU A 173 -10.08 16.54 -13.65
N GLU A 174 -10.15 17.86 -13.46
CA GLU A 174 -11.39 18.56 -13.14
C GLU A 174 -12.48 18.27 -14.17
N PRO A 175 -13.65 17.76 -13.73
CA PRO A 175 -14.76 17.49 -14.62
C PRO A 175 -15.31 18.77 -15.26
N GLY A 176 -15.68 18.69 -16.52
CA GLY A 176 -16.30 19.80 -17.24
C GLY A 176 -17.62 20.27 -16.61
N GLU A 177 -18.07 21.48 -17.00
CA GLU A 177 -19.29 22.09 -16.45
C GLU A 177 -20.56 21.21 -16.62
N ARG A 178 -20.62 20.42 -17.69
CA ARG A 178 -21.76 19.54 -18.03
C ARG A 178 -21.79 18.20 -17.30
N GLU A 179 -20.73 17.86 -16.56
CA GLU A 179 -20.64 16.63 -15.80
C GLU A 179 -21.58 16.61 -14.58
N SER A 180 -21.93 15.41 -14.12
CA SER A 180 -22.84 15.22 -13.00
C SER A 180 -22.33 15.84 -11.69
N SER A 181 -23.22 16.23 -10.81
CA SER A 181 -22.89 16.75 -9.47
C SER A 181 -22.11 15.72 -8.64
N GLU A 182 -22.44 14.44 -8.81
CA GLU A 182 -21.76 13.34 -8.14
C GLU A 182 -20.29 13.24 -8.57
N ARG A 183 -20.03 13.27 -9.88
CA ARG A 183 -18.68 13.25 -10.44
C ARG A 183 -17.83 14.44 -9.98
N LYS A 184 -18.41 15.62 -9.90
CA LYS A 184 -17.77 16.82 -9.35
C LYS A 184 -17.45 16.68 -7.85
N ALA A 185 -18.34 16.06 -7.08
CA ALA A 185 -18.12 15.81 -5.66
C ALA A 185 -16.99 14.81 -5.43
N MET A 186 -16.93 13.72 -6.21
CA MET A 186 -15.85 12.72 -6.17
C MET A 186 -14.50 13.36 -6.52
N TYR A 187 -14.45 14.15 -7.58
CA TYR A 187 -13.22 14.88 -7.94
C TYR A 187 -12.77 15.83 -6.82
N ARG A 188 -13.69 16.57 -6.23
CA ARG A 188 -13.39 17.49 -5.13
C ARG A 188 -12.77 16.75 -3.95
N ASN A 189 -13.42 15.65 -3.51
CA ASN A 189 -12.88 14.81 -2.44
C ASN A 189 -11.47 14.30 -2.76
N PHE A 190 -11.27 13.75 -3.96
CA PHE A 190 -9.97 13.27 -4.41
C PHE A 190 -8.93 14.38 -4.45
N SER A 191 -9.22 15.51 -5.09
CA SER A 191 -8.27 16.61 -5.27
C SER A 191 -7.87 17.27 -3.95
N GLU A 192 -8.80 17.43 -3.01
CA GLU A 192 -8.54 17.97 -1.68
C GLU A 192 -7.57 17.04 -0.90
N HIS A 193 -7.79 15.74 -0.93
CA HIS A 193 -6.91 14.77 -0.30
C HIS A 193 -5.51 14.76 -0.95
N MET A 194 -5.42 14.70 -2.28
CA MET A 194 -4.14 14.74 -2.99
C MET A 194 -3.34 16.00 -2.67
N CYS A 195 -3.99 17.17 -2.69
CA CYS A 195 -3.35 18.44 -2.36
C CYS A 195 -2.95 18.57 -0.88
N LYS A 196 -3.63 17.89 0.02
CA LYS A 196 -3.27 17.78 1.43
C LYS A 196 -2.04 16.90 1.61
N TRP A 197 -2.08 15.68 1.06
CA TRP A 197 -1.04 14.67 1.29
C TRP A 197 0.30 14.99 0.66
N ILE A 198 0.33 15.63 -0.51
CA ILE A 198 1.59 16.04 -1.16
C ILE A 198 2.44 17.00 -0.32
N ARG A 199 1.87 17.61 0.71
CA ARG A 199 2.57 18.59 1.58
C ARG A 199 3.33 17.92 2.72
N SER A 200 3.02 16.67 3.04
CA SER A 200 3.61 15.91 4.14
C SER A 200 4.50 14.80 3.60
N GLU A 201 5.74 14.71 4.09
CA GLU A 201 6.66 13.61 3.69
C GLU A 201 6.11 12.24 4.11
N GLN A 202 5.45 12.16 5.27
CA GLN A 202 4.81 10.94 5.75
C GLN A 202 3.64 10.53 4.84
N ASP A 203 2.75 11.48 4.53
CA ASP A 203 1.60 11.20 3.66
C ASP A 203 2.06 10.83 2.24
N CYS A 204 3.09 11.47 1.71
CA CYS A 204 3.66 11.13 0.41
C CYS A 204 4.20 9.71 0.37
N ARG A 205 4.87 9.26 1.42
CA ARG A 205 5.36 7.89 1.54
C ARG A 205 4.21 6.89 1.54
N GLN A 206 3.15 7.15 2.30
CA GLN A 206 1.94 6.33 2.33
C GLN A 206 1.18 6.35 1.00
N LEU A 207 1.07 7.51 0.37
CA LEU A 207 0.43 7.67 -0.93
C LEU A 207 1.21 6.94 -2.03
N LYS A 208 2.56 6.96 -2.00
CA LYS A 208 3.40 6.18 -2.89
C LYS A 208 3.06 4.69 -2.80
N THR A 209 3.00 4.14 -1.59
CA THR A 209 2.62 2.72 -1.38
C THR A 209 1.21 2.43 -1.87
N ALA A 210 0.23 3.29 -1.57
CA ALA A 210 -1.14 3.11 -2.01
C ALA A 210 -1.29 3.13 -3.55
N ILE A 211 -0.58 4.04 -4.25
CA ILE A 211 -0.56 4.08 -5.71
C ILE A 211 0.12 2.84 -6.27
N SER A 212 1.24 2.41 -5.69
CA SER A 212 1.95 1.19 -6.13
C SER A 212 1.07 -0.04 -5.98
N LEU A 213 0.37 -0.19 -4.87
CA LEU A 213 -0.63 -1.27 -4.68
C LEU A 213 -1.71 -1.24 -5.76
N TYR A 214 -2.17 -0.07 -6.17
CA TYR A 214 -3.19 0.06 -7.21
C TYR A 214 -2.66 -0.23 -8.63
N VAL A 215 -1.41 0.13 -8.90
CA VAL A 215 -0.78 -0.03 -10.24
C VAL A 215 -0.34 -1.46 -10.50
N TYR A 216 0.20 -2.14 -9.49
CA TYR A 216 0.74 -3.51 -9.61
C TYR A 216 -0.29 -4.59 -9.28
N ALA A 217 -1.47 -4.19 -8.91
CA ALA A 217 -2.65 -5.02 -8.69
C ALA A 217 -3.50 -5.19 -9.97
#